data_538ab508f282036fb01b02401d76552a
#
_entry.id   538ab508f282036fb01b02401d76552a
#
_cell.length_a   1.000
_cell.length_b   1.000
_cell.length_c   1.000
_cell.angle_alpha   90.00
_cell.angle_beta   90.00
_cell.angle_gamma   90.00
#
_symmetry.space_group_name_H-M   'P 1'
#
loop_
_entity.id
_entity.type
_entity.pdbx_description
1 polymer ?
#
loop_
_entity_poly.entity_id
_entity_poly.type
_entity_poly.pdbx_seq_one_letter_code
_entity_poly.pdbx_strand_id
1 'polypeptide(L)'
;MTDLHLQPQRTGTACSYDPPRDTPALVLAWIRRARESQIRHYTMADRLTGCGRRLGLGVIGITAATGTSAFLSLVATAMSPDVRVVIGMTSLSAAVLASLQTFLRYSERAELHRRAGAQYGAVRRRLEAIHAADPCMHDVRVIDAVRDELDHIAQTAPHLPRTLASGGAMEAKG
;
A
#
# COMPACT_ATOMS: atom_id res chain seq x y z
N MET A 1 2.00 -30.23 52.98
CA MET A 1 2.59 -30.64 51.69
C MET A 1 1.48 -30.54 50.67
N THR A 2 1.43 -29.42 49.98
CA THR A 2 0.35 -29.08 49.06
C THR A 2 0.97 -29.01 47.66
N ASP A 3 0.69 -30.05 46.87
CA ASP A 3 1.16 -30.15 45.47
C ASP A 3 0.48 -29.07 44.61
N LEU A 4 1.26 -28.11 44.23
CA LEU A 4 0.87 -27.08 43.28
C LEU A 4 1.00 -27.62 41.84
N HIS A 5 -0.09 -28.13 41.30
CA HIS A 5 -0.19 -28.63 39.93
C HIS A 5 -0.03 -27.44 38.96
N LEU A 6 1.19 -27.18 38.47
CA LEU A 6 1.49 -26.27 37.39
C LEU A 6 0.89 -26.82 36.09
N GLN A 7 -0.25 -26.29 35.70
CA GLN A 7 -0.78 -26.51 34.35
C GLN A 7 0.14 -25.84 33.34
N PRO A 8 0.59 -26.55 32.29
CA PRO A 8 1.36 -25.90 31.20
C PRO A 8 0.45 -24.93 30.46
N GLN A 9 0.85 -23.66 30.47
CA GLN A 9 0.24 -22.63 29.65
C GLN A 9 0.31 -23.04 28.19
N ARG A 10 -0.83 -23.22 27.56
CA ARG A 10 -0.96 -23.46 26.12
C ARG A 10 -0.39 -22.23 25.37
N THR A 11 0.83 -22.38 24.93
CA THR A 11 1.47 -21.48 23.95
C THR A 11 0.59 -21.38 22.71
N GLY A 12 0.42 -20.15 22.25
CA GLY A 12 -0.48 -19.68 21.21
C GLY A 12 -0.72 -20.66 20.06
N THR A 13 -1.96 -21.01 19.87
CA THR A 13 -2.46 -21.70 18.68
C THR A 13 -2.13 -20.87 17.46
N ALA A 14 -1.16 -21.32 16.67
CA ALA A 14 -1.06 -20.91 15.27
C ALA A 14 -2.47 -21.05 14.68
N CYS A 15 -3.02 -19.97 14.11
CA CYS A 15 -4.32 -20.02 13.43
C CYS A 15 -4.25 -21.12 12.36
N SER A 16 -4.77 -22.29 12.70
CA SER A 16 -4.94 -23.39 11.74
C SER A 16 -5.94 -22.92 10.69
N TYR A 17 -5.52 -22.90 9.43
CA TYR A 17 -6.43 -22.61 8.33
C TYR A 17 -7.44 -23.76 8.23
N ASP A 18 -8.73 -23.47 8.49
CA ASP A 18 -9.85 -24.38 8.24
C ASP A 18 -10.50 -23.99 6.90
N PRO A 19 -10.41 -24.86 5.87
CA PRO A 19 -10.97 -24.56 4.56
C PRO A 19 -12.51 -24.52 4.61
N PRO A 20 -13.16 -23.66 3.80
CA PRO A 20 -14.62 -23.62 3.71
C PRO A 20 -15.20 -24.98 3.30
N ARG A 21 -16.28 -25.39 3.93
CA ARG A 21 -16.91 -26.70 3.70
C ARG A 21 -18.09 -26.68 2.75
N ASP A 22 -18.61 -25.49 2.48
CA ASP A 22 -19.75 -25.27 1.58
C ASP A 22 -19.55 -24.02 0.72
N THR A 23 -20.38 -23.86 -0.33
CA THR A 23 -20.31 -22.74 -1.25
C THR A 23 -20.55 -21.37 -0.59
N PRO A 24 -21.54 -21.19 0.30
CA PRO A 24 -21.72 -19.90 0.99
C PRO A 24 -20.53 -19.50 1.85
N ALA A 25 -19.93 -20.43 2.59
CA ALA A 25 -18.73 -20.18 3.39
C ALA A 25 -17.52 -19.85 2.50
N LEU A 26 -17.38 -20.50 1.33
CA LEU A 26 -16.33 -20.21 0.36
C LEU A 26 -16.48 -18.78 -0.19
N VAL A 27 -17.69 -18.40 -0.63
CA VAL A 27 -17.97 -17.06 -1.14
C VAL A 27 -17.69 -16.00 -0.07
N LEU A 28 -18.12 -16.23 1.17
CA LEU A 28 -17.85 -15.32 2.27
C LEU A 28 -16.35 -15.18 2.57
N ALA A 29 -15.60 -16.27 2.48
CA ALA A 29 -14.13 -16.25 2.64
C ALA A 29 -13.46 -15.42 1.52
N TRP A 30 -13.95 -15.54 0.29
CA TRP A 30 -13.46 -14.75 -0.84
C TRP A 30 -13.80 -13.26 -0.71
N ILE A 31 -15.02 -12.91 -0.25
CA ILE A 31 -15.42 -11.53 0.05
C ILE A 31 -14.44 -10.89 1.04
N ARG A 32 -14.14 -11.59 2.15
CA ARG A 32 -13.20 -11.11 3.17
C ARG A 32 -11.81 -10.89 2.57
N ARG A 33 -11.29 -11.88 1.83
CA ARG A 33 -9.97 -11.80 1.17
C ARG A 33 -9.91 -10.65 0.15
N ALA A 34 -10.94 -10.50 -0.69
CA ALA A 34 -11.02 -9.42 -1.66
C ALA A 34 -11.07 -8.05 -0.99
N ARG A 35 -11.83 -7.90 0.11
CA ARG A 35 -11.89 -6.68 0.93
C ARG A 35 -10.52 -6.35 1.54
N GLU A 36 -9.85 -7.31 2.13
CA GLU A 36 -8.51 -7.11 2.70
C GLU A 36 -7.50 -6.69 1.64
N SER A 37 -7.49 -7.36 0.48
CA SER A 37 -6.61 -7.01 -0.64
C SER A 37 -6.91 -5.61 -1.16
N GLN A 38 -8.18 -5.25 -1.31
CA GLN A 38 -8.61 -3.90 -1.69
C GLN A 38 -8.04 -2.84 -0.74
N ILE A 39 -8.22 -3.01 0.57
CA ILE A 39 -7.75 -2.06 1.59
C ILE A 39 -6.22 -1.94 1.54
N ARG A 40 -5.51 -3.06 1.46
CA ARG A 40 -4.03 -3.07 1.39
C ARG A 40 -3.51 -2.32 0.17
N HIS A 41 -4.12 -2.52 -1.00
CA HIS A 41 -3.72 -1.82 -2.22
C HIS A 41 -4.00 -0.32 -2.13
N TYR A 42 -5.15 0.12 -1.64
CA TYR A 42 -5.42 1.55 -1.44
C TYR A 42 -4.47 2.18 -0.42
N THR A 43 -4.23 1.51 0.70
CA THR A 43 -3.27 1.99 1.71
C THR A 43 -1.87 2.16 1.13
N MET A 44 -1.43 1.22 0.28
CA MET A 44 -0.13 1.33 -0.39
C MET A 44 -0.11 2.48 -1.39
N ALA A 45 -1.17 2.66 -2.17
CA ALA A 45 -1.30 3.78 -3.10
C ALA A 45 -1.20 5.13 -2.38
N ASP A 46 -1.88 5.28 -1.24
CA ASP A 46 -1.86 6.52 -0.45
C ASP A 46 -0.47 6.78 0.16
N ARG A 47 0.21 5.75 0.64
CA ARG A 47 1.60 5.86 1.12
C ARG A 47 2.55 6.33 0.01
N LEU A 48 2.47 5.72 -1.17
CA LEU A 48 3.30 6.09 -2.33
C LEU A 48 3.01 7.53 -2.77
N THR A 49 1.74 7.91 -2.84
CA THR A 49 1.33 9.29 -3.15
C THR A 49 1.86 10.28 -2.12
N GLY A 50 1.76 9.95 -0.83
CA GLY A 50 2.29 10.76 0.26
C GLY A 50 3.81 10.93 0.19
N CYS A 51 4.55 9.86 -0.08
CA CYS A 51 6.01 9.92 -0.27
C CYS A 51 6.38 10.79 -1.47
N GLY A 52 5.73 10.58 -2.62
CA GLY A 52 5.97 11.38 -3.83
C GLY A 52 5.71 12.86 -3.61
N ARG A 53 4.60 13.20 -2.92
CA ARG A 53 4.26 14.60 -2.61
C ARG A 53 5.27 15.25 -1.67
N ARG A 54 5.69 14.55 -0.60
CA ARG A 54 6.69 15.08 0.35
C ARG A 54 8.02 15.32 -0.33
N LEU A 55 8.47 14.36 -1.15
CA LEU A 55 9.71 14.49 -1.92
C LEU A 55 9.62 15.67 -2.91
N GLY A 56 8.49 15.79 -3.64
CA GLY A 56 8.27 16.87 -4.58
C GLY A 56 8.27 18.25 -3.92
N LEU A 57 7.58 18.40 -2.78
CA LEU A 57 7.60 19.64 -2.01
C LEU A 57 9.00 19.97 -1.49
N GLY A 58 9.76 18.97 -1.05
CA GLY A 58 11.16 19.14 -0.64
C GLY A 58 12.02 19.67 -1.78
N VAL A 59 11.93 19.08 -2.97
CA VAL A 59 12.64 19.54 -4.18
C VAL A 59 12.28 20.98 -4.51
N ILE A 60 10.98 21.31 -4.56
CA ILE A 60 10.49 22.65 -4.87
C ILE A 60 11.04 23.67 -3.85
N GLY A 61 10.96 23.36 -2.54
CA GLY A 61 11.45 24.25 -1.49
C GLY A 61 12.95 24.52 -1.60
N ILE A 62 13.74 23.46 -1.79
CA ILE A 62 15.21 23.59 -1.94
C ILE A 62 15.55 24.37 -3.21
N THR A 63 14.89 24.06 -4.34
CA THR A 63 15.16 24.73 -5.62
C THR A 63 14.77 26.21 -5.56
N ALA A 64 13.64 26.54 -4.93
CA ALA A 64 13.24 27.94 -4.75
C ALA A 64 14.25 28.71 -3.88
N ALA A 65 14.66 28.15 -2.74
CA ALA A 65 15.65 28.78 -1.87
C ALA A 65 17.00 28.98 -2.57
N THR A 66 17.48 27.96 -3.30
CA THR A 66 18.73 28.03 -4.03
C THR A 66 18.66 29.01 -5.20
N GLY A 67 17.56 29.01 -5.98
CA GLY A 67 17.35 29.93 -7.09
C GLY A 67 17.32 31.38 -6.63
N THR A 68 16.62 31.67 -5.52
CA THR A 68 16.58 33.02 -4.94
C THR A 68 17.97 33.45 -4.46
N SER A 69 18.71 32.57 -3.78
CA SER A 69 20.08 32.86 -3.30
C SER A 69 21.06 33.12 -4.45
N ALA A 70 20.96 32.34 -5.53
CA ALA A 70 21.78 32.52 -6.71
C ALA A 70 21.47 33.86 -7.41
N PHE A 71 20.19 34.24 -7.51
CA PHE A 71 19.77 35.53 -8.07
C PHE A 71 20.30 36.70 -7.23
N LEU A 72 20.15 36.65 -5.91
CA LEU A 72 20.70 37.68 -5.02
C LEU A 72 22.24 37.79 -5.12
N SER A 73 22.95 36.68 -5.36
CA SER A 73 24.41 36.70 -5.51
C SER A 73 24.88 37.39 -6.79
N LEU A 74 24.05 37.44 -7.84
CA LEU A 74 24.33 38.18 -9.08
C LEU A 74 24.19 39.70 -8.88
N VAL A 75 23.33 40.10 -7.93
CA VAL A 75 23.07 41.53 -7.64
C VAL A 75 24.02 42.04 -6.54
N ALA A 76 24.44 41.19 -5.62
CA ALA A 76 25.35 41.53 -4.49
C ALA A 76 26.80 41.21 -4.86
N THR A 77 27.62 42.25 -5.05
CA THR A 77 29.03 42.17 -5.47
C THR A 77 30.01 41.57 -4.42
N ALA A 78 29.54 41.19 -3.23
CA ALA A 78 30.40 40.69 -2.13
C ALA A 78 29.83 39.49 -1.43
N MET A 79 29.89 38.28 -2.04
CA MET A 79 29.62 37.04 -1.34
C MET A 79 30.92 36.36 -0.87
N SER A 80 30.95 35.92 0.40
CA SER A 80 32.02 35.11 0.93
C SER A 80 32.15 33.76 0.21
N PRO A 81 33.34 33.19 0.08
CA PRO A 81 33.57 31.88 -0.55
C PRO A 81 32.72 30.77 0.09
N ASP A 82 32.53 30.78 1.41
CA ASP A 82 31.78 29.79 2.16
C ASP A 82 30.29 29.74 1.72
N VAL A 83 29.67 30.89 1.50
CA VAL A 83 28.29 31.00 1.01
C VAL A 83 28.14 30.39 -0.39
N ARG A 84 29.14 30.58 -1.26
CA ARG A 84 29.12 29.97 -2.61
C ARG A 84 29.19 28.45 -2.54
N VAL A 85 29.99 27.89 -1.63
CA VAL A 85 30.08 26.43 -1.41
C VAL A 85 28.73 25.90 -0.91
N VAL A 86 28.08 26.54 0.06
CA VAL A 86 26.77 26.12 0.57
C VAL A 86 25.73 26.13 -0.53
N ILE A 87 25.66 27.17 -1.34
CA ILE A 87 24.71 27.25 -2.49
C ILE A 87 24.99 26.12 -3.47
N GLY A 88 26.25 25.86 -3.81
CA GLY A 88 26.65 24.78 -4.73
C GLY A 88 26.23 23.39 -4.21
N MET A 89 26.51 23.09 -2.94
CA MET A 89 26.12 21.83 -2.31
C MET A 89 24.60 21.65 -2.25
N THR A 90 23.87 22.71 -1.94
CA THR A 90 22.40 22.69 -1.90
C THR A 90 21.81 22.47 -3.30
N SER A 91 22.36 23.09 -4.34
CA SER A 91 21.97 22.88 -5.73
C SER A 91 22.21 21.44 -6.17
N LEU A 92 23.36 20.87 -5.82
CA LEU A 92 23.66 19.47 -6.13
C LEU A 92 22.68 18.52 -5.43
N SER A 93 22.37 18.77 -4.16
CA SER A 93 21.40 17.99 -3.41
C SER A 93 20.01 18.06 -4.04
N ALA A 94 19.58 19.24 -4.50
CA ALA A 94 18.31 19.42 -5.21
C ALA A 94 18.27 18.62 -6.51
N ALA A 95 19.35 18.61 -7.29
CA ALA A 95 19.46 17.87 -8.53
C ALA A 95 19.38 16.35 -8.29
N VAL A 96 20.06 15.85 -7.26
CA VAL A 96 19.98 14.42 -6.87
C VAL A 96 18.56 14.04 -6.45
N LEU A 97 17.91 14.85 -5.62
CA LEU A 97 16.53 14.60 -5.19
C LEU A 97 15.54 14.62 -6.36
N ALA A 98 15.70 15.57 -7.30
CA ALA A 98 14.85 15.62 -8.50
C ALA A 98 15.03 14.38 -9.39
N SER A 99 16.29 13.94 -9.58
CA SER A 99 16.61 12.71 -10.30
C SER A 99 16.00 11.48 -9.63
N LEU A 100 16.09 11.40 -8.30
CA LEU A 100 15.53 10.31 -7.52
C LEU A 100 14.00 10.28 -7.62
N GLN A 101 13.35 11.45 -7.59
CA GLN A 101 11.89 11.55 -7.76
C GLN A 101 11.44 11.01 -9.11
N THR A 102 12.16 11.35 -10.19
CA THR A 102 11.89 10.85 -11.54
C THR A 102 12.11 9.35 -11.64
N PHE A 103 13.18 8.83 -11.05
CA PHE A 103 13.53 7.41 -11.08
C PHE A 103 12.52 6.55 -10.30
N LEU A 104 12.08 6.98 -9.12
CA LEU A 104 11.20 6.20 -8.25
C LEU A 104 9.76 6.08 -8.74
N ARG A 105 9.32 6.96 -9.66
CA ARG A 105 8.01 6.92 -10.34
C ARG A 105 6.84 6.64 -9.37
N TYR A 106 6.83 7.30 -8.22
CA TYR A 106 5.86 7.07 -7.16
C TYR A 106 4.40 7.17 -7.62
N SER A 107 4.09 8.13 -8.49
CA SER A 107 2.73 8.33 -9.01
C SER A 107 2.24 7.15 -9.84
N GLU A 108 3.10 6.59 -10.70
CA GLU A 108 2.74 5.43 -11.53
C GLU A 108 2.53 4.18 -10.67
N ARG A 109 3.42 3.95 -9.70
CA ARG A 109 3.27 2.83 -8.77
C ARG A 109 2.00 2.97 -7.93
N ALA A 110 1.67 4.17 -7.46
CA ALA A 110 0.44 4.43 -6.73
C ALA A 110 -0.79 4.13 -7.59
N GLU A 111 -0.76 4.51 -8.87
CA GLU A 111 -1.86 4.24 -9.79
C GLU A 111 -2.06 2.74 -10.05
N LEU A 112 -0.98 1.96 -10.21
CA LEU A 112 -1.08 0.51 -10.32
C LEU A 112 -1.77 -0.12 -9.11
N HIS A 113 -1.43 0.33 -7.89
CA HIS A 113 -2.08 -0.13 -6.68
C HIS A 113 -3.56 0.31 -6.61
N ARG A 114 -3.92 1.53 -7.05
CA ARG A 114 -5.32 1.98 -7.13
C ARG A 114 -6.13 1.11 -8.07
N ARG A 115 -5.58 0.78 -9.24
CA ARG A 115 -6.24 -0.09 -10.22
C ARG A 115 -6.48 -1.48 -9.63
N ALA A 116 -5.47 -2.10 -9.01
CA ALA A 116 -5.64 -3.39 -8.36
C ALA A 116 -6.70 -3.32 -7.24
N GLY A 117 -6.68 -2.28 -6.40
CA GLY A 117 -7.70 -2.07 -5.38
C GLY A 117 -9.12 -1.93 -5.95
N ALA A 118 -9.27 -1.22 -7.08
CA ALA A 118 -10.56 -1.08 -7.77
C ALA A 118 -11.07 -2.42 -8.33
N GLN A 119 -10.18 -3.24 -8.90
CA GLN A 119 -10.51 -4.57 -9.42
C GLN A 119 -10.97 -5.50 -8.28
N TYR A 120 -10.22 -5.58 -7.17
CA TYR A 120 -10.66 -6.34 -5.98
C TYR A 120 -12.01 -5.83 -5.44
N GLY A 121 -12.25 -4.52 -5.48
CA GLY A 121 -13.53 -3.94 -5.09
C GLY A 121 -14.68 -4.33 -6.02
N ALA A 122 -14.43 -4.46 -7.33
CA ALA A 122 -15.43 -4.92 -8.30
C ALA A 122 -15.80 -6.38 -8.06
N VAL A 123 -14.80 -7.26 -7.92
CA VAL A 123 -15.04 -8.68 -7.64
C VAL A 123 -15.73 -8.88 -6.29
N ARG A 124 -15.34 -8.11 -5.26
CA ARG A 124 -16.01 -8.15 -3.96
C ARG A 124 -17.52 -7.88 -4.10
N ARG A 125 -17.93 -6.80 -4.80
CA ARG A 125 -19.35 -6.47 -5.01
C ARG A 125 -20.08 -7.57 -5.77
N ARG A 126 -19.43 -8.21 -6.75
CA ARG A 126 -19.99 -9.34 -7.48
C ARG A 126 -20.20 -10.55 -6.56
N LEU A 127 -19.24 -10.86 -5.71
CA LEU A 127 -19.36 -11.92 -4.70
C LEU A 127 -20.44 -11.63 -3.66
N GLU A 128 -20.56 -10.36 -3.21
CA GLU A 128 -21.64 -9.92 -2.31
C GLU A 128 -23.02 -10.13 -2.95
N ALA A 129 -23.16 -9.83 -4.24
CA ALA A 129 -24.40 -10.07 -4.97
C ALA A 129 -24.71 -11.57 -5.11
N ILE A 130 -23.69 -12.40 -5.39
CA ILE A 130 -23.85 -13.87 -5.43
C ILE A 130 -24.24 -14.39 -4.05
N HIS A 131 -23.59 -13.93 -2.98
CA HIS A 131 -23.89 -14.36 -1.61
C HIS A 131 -25.31 -13.98 -1.16
N ALA A 132 -25.81 -12.85 -1.63
CA ALA A 132 -27.17 -12.38 -1.32
C ALA A 132 -28.27 -13.04 -2.19
N ALA A 133 -27.88 -13.69 -3.29
CA ALA A 133 -28.82 -14.42 -4.14
C ALA A 133 -29.26 -15.75 -3.48
N ASP A 134 -30.38 -16.27 -3.93
CA ASP A 134 -30.91 -17.58 -3.47
C ASP A 134 -29.82 -18.67 -3.76
N PRO A 135 -29.53 -19.56 -2.79
CA PRO A 135 -28.59 -20.67 -2.97
C PRO A 135 -28.91 -21.57 -4.18
N CYS A 136 -30.18 -21.70 -4.56
CA CYS A 136 -30.60 -22.45 -5.75
C CYS A 136 -30.12 -21.82 -7.07
N MET A 137 -29.73 -20.55 -7.05
CA MET A 137 -29.26 -19.81 -8.23
C MET A 137 -27.71 -19.76 -8.31
N HIS A 138 -27.00 -20.43 -7.42
CA HIS A 138 -25.54 -20.52 -7.42
C HIS A 138 -25.06 -21.49 -8.52
N ASP A 139 -24.97 -21.00 -9.76
CA ASP A 139 -24.36 -21.78 -10.84
C ASP A 139 -22.85 -21.92 -10.59
N VAL A 140 -22.34 -23.14 -10.64
CA VAL A 140 -20.92 -23.49 -10.51
C VAL A 140 -20.07 -22.69 -11.50
N ARG A 141 -20.59 -22.45 -12.71
CA ARG A 141 -19.91 -21.64 -13.74
C ARG A 141 -19.66 -20.20 -13.29
N VAL A 142 -20.58 -19.60 -12.53
CA VAL A 142 -20.45 -18.24 -12.01
C VAL A 142 -19.35 -18.20 -10.93
N ILE A 143 -19.30 -19.21 -10.07
CA ILE A 143 -18.28 -19.35 -9.04
C ILE A 143 -16.89 -19.52 -9.67
N ASP A 144 -16.76 -20.40 -10.69
CA ASP A 144 -15.52 -20.61 -11.41
C ASP A 144 -15.05 -19.34 -12.12
N ALA A 145 -15.95 -18.61 -12.78
CA ALA A 145 -15.60 -17.36 -13.44
C ALA A 145 -15.08 -16.30 -12.46
N VAL A 146 -15.63 -16.21 -11.26
CA VAL A 146 -15.14 -15.28 -10.22
C VAL A 146 -13.82 -15.73 -9.64
N ARG A 147 -13.58 -17.05 -9.51
CA ARG A 147 -12.28 -17.58 -9.11
C ARG A 147 -11.20 -17.18 -10.11
N ASP A 148 -11.45 -17.42 -11.41
CA ASP A 148 -10.51 -17.10 -12.47
C ASP A 148 -10.22 -15.59 -12.53
N GLU A 149 -11.22 -14.74 -12.30
CA GLU A 149 -11.05 -13.30 -12.19
C GLU A 149 -10.17 -12.90 -10.99
N LEU A 150 -10.38 -13.51 -9.82
CA LEU A 150 -9.53 -13.29 -8.63
C LEU A 150 -8.08 -13.71 -8.87
N ASP A 151 -7.87 -14.86 -9.52
CA ASP A 151 -6.54 -15.39 -9.84
C ASP A 151 -5.83 -14.49 -10.85
N HIS A 152 -6.55 -14.01 -11.86
CA HIS A 152 -6.02 -13.04 -12.82
C HIS A 152 -5.59 -11.74 -12.15
N ILE A 153 -6.41 -11.18 -11.26
CA ILE A 153 -6.06 -9.97 -10.51
C ILE A 153 -4.83 -10.23 -9.63
N ALA A 154 -4.78 -11.37 -8.95
CA ALA A 154 -3.65 -11.72 -8.08
C ALA A 154 -2.33 -11.86 -8.84
N GLN A 155 -2.36 -12.34 -10.10
CA GLN A 155 -1.19 -12.46 -10.96
C GLN A 155 -0.71 -11.12 -11.53
N THR A 156 -1.65 -10.21 -11.81
CA THR A 156 -1.35 -8.91 -12.45
C THR A 156 -1.14 -7.78 -11.45
N ALA A 157 -1.62 -7.94 -10.22
CA ALA A 157 -1.50 -6.92 -9.18
C ALA A 157 -0.03 -6.68 -8.76
N PRO A 158 0.35 -5.42 -8.50
CA PRO A 158 1.69 -5.12 -8.03
C PRO A 158 1.94 -5.73 -6.65
N HIS A 159 3.19 -6.19 -6.43
CA HIS A 159 3.57 -6.86 -5.19
C HIS A 159 3.43 -5.94 -3.96
N LEU A 160 2.84 -6.47 -2.89
CA LEU A 160 2.71 -5.79 -1.60
C LEU A 160 3.83 -6.24 -0.66
N PRO A 161 4.60 -5.32 -0.04
CA PRO A 161 5.59 -5.69 0.95
C PRO A 161 4.93 -6.32 2.19
N ARG A 162 5.57 -7.36 2.74
CA ARG A 162 5.05 -8.16 3.88
C ARG A 162 4.77 -7.34 5.14
N THR A 163 5.42 -6.20 5.32
CA THR A 163 5.21 -5.30 6.47
C THR A 163 3.78 -4.73 6.56
N LEU A 164 3.02 -4.71 5.47
CA LEU A 164 1.61 -4.30 5.48
C LEU A 164 0.65 -5.43 5.87
N ALA A 165 1.12 -6.68 5.87
CA ALA A 165 0.30 -7.82 6.24
C ALA A 165 0.02 -7.90 7.76
N SER A 166 0.90 -7.33 8.59
CA SER A 166 0.79 -7.38 10.06
C SER A 166 0.09 -6.15 10.69
N GLY A 167 -0.10 -5.06 9.95
CA GLY A 167 -0.72 -3.82 10.49
C GLY A 167 -2.24 -3.87 10.65
N GLY A 168 -2.93 -4.76 9.96
CA GLY A 168 -4.40 -4.85 10.03
C GLY A 168 -4.94 -5.60 11.25
N ALA A 169 -4.09 -6.28 12.00
CA ALA A 169 -4.50 -7.05 13.18
C ALA A 169 -4.51 -6.23 14.49
N MET A 170 -3.94 -5.02 14.50
CA MET A 170 -3.81 -4.22 15.72
C MET A 170 -4.87 -3.13 15.89
N GLU A 171 -5.63 -2.79 14.86
CA GLU A 171 -6.62 -1.70 14.90
C GLU A 171 -8.05 -2.17 15.22
N ALA A 172 -8.28 -3.48 15.35
CA ALA A 172 -9.58 -4.06 15.72
C ALA A 172 -9.79 -4.24 17.22
N LYS A 173 -8.95 -3.61 18.07
CA LYS A 173 -9.02 -3.68 19.55
C LYS A 173 -8.96 -2.28 20.16
N GLY A 174 -9.90 -1.44 19.77
CA GLY A 174 -10.17 -0.15 20.38
C GLY A 174 -11.67 0.05 20.48
#